data_f1541233ff5c6461b6e8ee697370738f
#
_entry.id   f1541233ff5c6461b6e8ee697370738f
#
_cell.length_a   1.000
_cell.length_b   1.000
_cell.length_c   1.000
_cell.angle_alpha   90.00
_cell.angle_beta   90.00
_cell.angle_gamma   90.00
#
_symmetry.space_group_name_H-M   'P 1'
#
loop_
_entity.id
_entity.type
_entity.pdbx_description
1 polymer ?
#
loop_
_entity_poly.entity_id
_entity_poly.type
_entity_poly.pdbx_seq_one_letter_code
_entity_poly.pdbx_strand_id
1 'polypeptide(L)'
;EGDSQLPTVASLAKLFVIDYALTKVNLEDVIEVNQEVLDLVPAGSSLANLKVGKYTVKEIMEAMLVPSGNDAAYSLAYYIAKNELGEGYTATEYINYFMTELSEYLIEEGYSKTNLYNDPSGAAMSADTHLDDINRVALKLYNYDFVKECVGKSTFSIQTPQGEFTWKNTNKFLDKKSPYYNENVKGIKTGTMASSYNIVVLYKKDGKEYLITCLASLSDEGRYKAVQSAINTIIK
;
A
#
# COMPACT_ATOMS: atom_id res chain seq x y z
N GLU A 1 -19.31 -6.08 12.15
CA GLU A 1 -19.21 -5.83 13.59
C GLU A 1 -18.30 -6.92 14.18
N GLY A 2 -17.26 -6.54 14.86
CA GLY A 2 -16.24 -7.42 15.45
C GLY A 2 -15.15 -6.57 16.08
N ASP A 3 -14.09 -7.21 16.56
CA ASP A 3 -12.90 -6.49 16.99
C ASP A 3 -12.33 -5.70 15.81
N SER A 4 -12.17 -4.40 15.98
CA SER A 4 -11.63 -3.51 14.96
C SER A 4 -10.10 -3.52 14.89
N GLN A 5 -9.43 -4.23 15.81
CA GLN A 5 -7.99 -4.48 15.77
C GLN A 5 -7.66 -5.58 14.76
N LEU A 6 -6.70 -5.31 13.88
CA LEU A 6 -6.21 -6.25 12.88
C LEU A 6 -4.81 -6.74 13.27
N PRO A 7 -4.63 -8.02 13.65
CA PRO A 7 -3.34 -8.55 14.09
C PRO A 7 -2.34 -8.79 12.96
N THR A 8 -2.74 -8.62 11.69
CA THR A 8 -1.87 -8.82 10.53
C THR A 8 -2.23 -7.83 9.44
N VAL A 9 -1.55 -6.68 9.46
CA VAL A 9 -1.85 -5.56 8.55
C VAL A 9 -1.57 -5.88 7.08
N ALA A 10 -0.58 -6.73 6.82
CA ALA A 10 -0.12 -7.07 5.48
C ALA A 10 0.15 -5.81 4.64
N SER A 11 -0.03 -5.88 3.33
CA SER A 11 0.26 -4.76 2.42
C SER A 11 -0.63 -3.51 2.61
N LEU A 12 -1.56 -3.47 3.57
CA LEU A 12 -2.20 -2.21 3.96
C LEU A 12 -1.21 -1.29 4.68
N ALA A 13 -0.12 -1.81 5.27
CA ALA A 13 0.99 -1.04 5.83
C ALA A 13 1.54 0.00 4.85
N LYS A 14 1.56 -0.31 3.55
CA LYS A 14 2.04 0.60 2.50
C LYS A 14 1.29 1.93 2.43
N LEU A 15 0.05 1.97 2.90
CA LEU A 15 -0.70 3.24 2.99
C LEU A 15 -0.04 4.18 4.00
N PHE A 16 0.34 3.69 5.18
CA PHE A 16 1.03 4.49 6.19
C PHE A 16 2.44 4.88 5.76
N VAL A 17 3.16 3.97 5.09
CA VAL A 17 4.50 4.25 4.54
C VAL A 17 4.44 5.38 3.51
N ILE A 18 3.46 5.38 2.61
CA ILE A 18 3.26 6.44 1.63
C ILE A 18 2.85 7.75 2.32
N ASP A 19 1.97 7.69 3.32
CA ASP A 19 1.53 8.87 4.05
C ASP A 19 2.70 9.58 4.74
N TYR A 20 3.56 8.83 5.42
CA TYR A 20 4.79 9.35 6.01
C TYR A 20 5.75 9.88 4.94
N ALA A 21 6.00 9.12 3.89
CA ALA A 21 6.92 9.50 2.82
C ALA A 21 6.54 10.82 2.16
N LEU A 22 5.24 11.10 1.98
CA LEU A 22 4.73 12.37 1.44
C LEU A 22 5.04 13.58 2.31
N THR A 23 5.45 13.40 3.57
CA THR A 23 5.95 14.49 4.44
C THR A 23 7.44 14.75 4.27
N LYS A 24 8.18 13.82 3.66
CA LYS A 24 9.64 13.82 3.57
C LYS A 24 10.19 14.12 2.18
N VAL A 25 9.42 13.80 1.12
CA VAL A 25 9.91 13.85 -0.26
C VAL A 25 8.85 14.41 -1.20
N ASN A 26 9.31 14.94 -2.38
CA ASN A 26 8.42 15.35 -3.44
C ASN A 26 8.20 14.22 -4.44
N LEU A 27 7.06 14.23 -5.13
CA LEU A 27 6.72 13.20 -6.12
C LEU A 27 7.70 13.10 -7.28
N GLU A 28 8.34 14.19 -7.63
CA GLU A 28 9.31 14.28 -8.75
C GLU A 28 10.76 14.01 -8.33
N ASP A 29 11.03 13.81 -7.03
CA ASP A 29 12.36 13.43 -6.57
C ASP A 29 12.75 12.07 -7.17
N VAL A 30 14.05 11.90 -7.45
CA VAL A 30 14.56 10.70 -8.13
C VAL A 30 15.18 9.74 -7.13
N ILE A 31 14.61 8.55 -7.06
CA ILE A 31 15.10 7.41 -6.30
C ILE A 31 16.02 6.57 -7.17
N GLU A 32 17.21 6.26 -6.70
CA GLU A 32 18.09 5.26 -7.29
C GLU A 32 17.88 3.91 -6.60
N VAL A 33 17.11 3.04 -7.26
CA VAL A 33 16.92 1.66 -6.82
C VAL A 33 18.23 0.90 -7.09
N ASN A 34 18.79 0.27 -6.06
CA ASN A 34 20.02 -0.51 -6.15
C ASN A 34 19.80 -1.97 -5.74
N GLN A 35 20.78 -2.84 -6.03
CA GLN A 35 20.67 -4.28 -5.75
C GLN A 35 20.64 -4.56 -4.25
N GLU A 36 21.39 -3.80 -3.45
CA GLU A 36 21.47 -3.98 -2.00
C GLU A 36 20.09 -3.89 -1.33
N VAL A 37 19.28 -2.91 -1.71
CA VAL A 37 17.92 -2.77 -1.16
C VAL A 37 16.97 -3.83 -1.72
N LEU A 38 17.12 -4.24 -2.98
CA LEU A 38 16.29 -5.30 -3.56
C LEU A 38 16.56 -6.66 -2.90
N ASP A 39 17.79 -6.92 -2.48
CA ASP A 39 18.17 -8.16 -1.79
C ASP A 39 17.59 -8.29 -0.37
N LEU A 40 17.12 -7.18 0.23
CA LEU A 40 16.42 -7.20 1.52
C LEU A 40 14.96 -7.68 1.43
N VAL A 41 14.40 -7.69 0.23
CA VAL A 41 12.97 -7.99 0.06
C VAL A 41 12.72 -9.47 0.35
N PRO A 42 11.81 -9.82 1.26
CA PRO A 42 11.58 -11.23 1.63
C PRO A 42 11.14 -12.08 0.42
N ALA A 43 11.73 -13.25 0.28
CA ALA A 43 11.40 -14.18 -0.79
C ALA A 43 9.92 -14.57 -0.78
N GLY A 44 9.31 -14.70 -1.96
CA GLY A 44 7.88 -15.01 -2.12
C GLY A 44 6.94 -13.83 -1.90
N SER A 45 7.48 -12.63 -1.72
CA SER A 45 6.71 -11.40 -1.60
C SER A 45 6.07 -10.96 -2.92
N SER A 46 5.04 -10.11 -2.84
CA SER A 46 4.53 -9.38 -4.00
C SER A 46 5.57 -8.38 -4.50
N LEU A 47 5.88 -8.40 -5.79
CA LEU A 47 6.89 -7.53 -6.38
C LEU A 47 6.27 -6.68 -7.51
N ALA A 48 6.74 -5.44 -7.63
CA ALA A 48 6.56 -4.63 -8.83
C ALA A 48 7.56 -5.02 -9.93
N ASN A 49 8.55 -5.87 -9.59
CA ASN A 49 9.67 -6.28 -10.44
C ASN A 49 10.52 -5.09 -10.88
N LEU A 50 10.82 -4.20 -9.95
CA LEU A 50 11.71 -3.08 -10.20
C LEU A 50 13.10 -3.59 -10.61
N LYS A 51 13.72 -2.87 -11.53
CA LYS A 51 15.10 -3.08 -11.95
C LYS A 51 15.99 -2.05 -11.25
N VAL A 52 17.27 -2.38 -11.07
CA VAL A 52 18.27 -1.38 -10.68
C VAL A 52 18.23 -0.21 -11.63
N GLY A 53 18.13 1.02 -11.10
CA GLY A 53 18.04 2.22 -11.91
C GLY A 53 17.25 3.36 -11.25
N LYS A 54 16.89 4.37 -12.03
CA LYS A 54 16.29 5.60 -11.54
C LYS A 54 14.77 5.62 -11.79
N TYR A 55 14.04 6.01 -10.76
CA TYR A 55 12.58 6.16 -10.76
C TYR A 55 12.21 7.45 -10.02
N THR A 56 11.09 8.05 -10.36
CA THR A 56 10.54 9.10 -9.51
C THR A 56 9.90 8.51 -8.26
N VAL A 57 9.81 9.30 -7.19
CA VAL A 57 9.05 8.92 -5.97
C VAL A 57 7.62 8.52 -6.33
N LYS A 58 6.98 9.27 -7.25
CA LYS A 58 5.64 8.95 -7.75
C LYS A 58 5.56 7.54 -8.35
N GLU A 59 6.48 7.19 -9.25
CA GLU A 59 6.53 5.85 -9.88
C GLU A 59 6.72 4.73 -8.85
N ILE A 60 7.53 4.96 -7.83
CA ILE A 60 7.72 4.01 -6.73
C ILE A 60 6.44 3.86 -5.90
N MET A 61 5.74 4.96 -5.57
CA MET A 61 4.47 4.88 -4.84
C MET A 61 3.36 4.19 -5.68
N GLU A 62 3.31 4.42 -6.99
CA GLU A 62 2.41 3.70 -7.90
C GLU A 62 2.72 2.19 -7.94
N ALA A 63 4.01 1.82 -7.91
CA ALA A 63 4.45 0.43 -7.79
C ALA A 63 4.07 -0.21 -6.43
N MET A 64 3.98 0.57 -5.36
CA MET A 64 3.47 0.10 -4.07
C MET A 64 1.96 -0.09 -4.07
N LEU A 65 1.23 0.78 -4.75
CA LEU A 65 -0.24 0.81 -4.73
C LEU A 65 -0.88 -0.22 -5.67
N VAL A 66 -0.39 -0.33 -6.90
CA VAL A 66 -1.03 -1.14 -7.97
C VAL A 66 -0.70 -2.64 -7.83
N PRO A 67 0.55 -3.10 -8.05
CA PRO A 67 0.90 -4.52 -7.89
C PRO A 67 1.19 -4.88 -6.44
N SER A 68 1.18 -3.90 -5.53
CA SER A 68 1.52 -4.11 -4.13
C SER A 68 3.01 -4.46 -3.91
N GLY A 69 3.92 -3.84 -4.70
CA GLY A 69 5.35 -4.13 -4.69
C GLY A 69 6.01 -3.94 -3.32
N ASN A 70 6.64 -4.99 -2.80
CA ASN A 70 7.45 -4.91 -1.59
C ASN A 70 8.81 -4.29 -1.93
N ASP A 71 9.38 -4.60 -3.10
CA ASP A 71 10.57 -3.99 -3.66
C ASP A 71 10.46 -2.46 -3.71
N ALA A 72 9.31 -1.94 -4.09
CA ALA A 72 9.04 -0.51 -4.11
C ALA A 72 8.98 0.10 -2.69
N ALA A 73 8.36 -0.60 -1.73
CA ALA A 73 8.28 -0.13 -0.35
C ALA A 73 9.66 -0.04 0.31
N TYR A 74 10.50 -1.05 0.14
CA TYR A 74 11.89 -1.06 0.62
C TYR A 74 12.72 0.04 -0.05
N SER A 75 12.57 0.23 -1.38
CA SER A 75 13.30 1.28 -2.12
C SER A 75 12.94 2.69 -1.65
N LEU A 76 11.67 2.95 -1.37
CA LEU A 76 11.22 4.25 -0.83
C LEU A 76 11.78 4.49 0.57
N ALA A 77 11.68 3.50 1.45
CA ALA A 77 12.19 3.58 2.81
C ALA A 77 13.71 3.81 2.85
N TYR A 78 14.45 3.05 2.05
CA TYR A 78 15.90 3.20 1.89
C TYR A 78 16.28 4.61 1.43
N TYR A 79 15.61 5.12 0.39
CA TYR A 79 15.89 6.45 -0.16
C TYR A 79 15.71 7.55 0.88
N ILE A 80 14.60 7.53 1.61
CA ILE A 80 14.31 8.56 2.62
C ILE A 80 15.34 8.51 3.74
N ALA A 81 15.62 7.33 4.29
CA ALA A 81 16.59 7.16 5.35
C ALA A 81 18.01 7.58 4.92
N LYS A 82 18.41 7.23 3.70
CA LYS A 82 19.73 7.62 3.16
C LYS A 82 19.85 9.13 2.99
N ASN A 83 18.79 9.81 2.58
CA ASN A 83 18.80 11.27 2.48
C ASN A 83 18.91 11.95 3.84
N GLU A 84 18.34 11.35 4.89
CA GLU A 84 18.38 11.93 6.24
C GLU A 84 19.69 11.61 6.98
N LEU A 85 20.19 10.38 6.89
CA LEU A 85 21.41 9.94 7.59
C LEU A 85 22.71 10.23 6.83
N GLY A 86 22.65 10.39 5.49
CA GLY A 86 23.86 10.43 4.65
C GLY A 86 24.43 9.05 4.36
N GLU A 87 25.66 9.02 3.88
CA GLU A 87 26.36 7.77 3.50
C GLU A 87 26.98 7.07 4.72
N GLY A 88 27.30 5.78 4.57
CA GLY A 88 28.11 5.00 5.53
C GLY A 88 27.33 3.97 6.33
N TYR A 89 26.05 3.78 6.06
CA TYR A 89 25.20 2.78 6.70
C TYR A 89 24.84 1.65 5.72
N THR A 90 24.56 0.48 6.24
CA THR A 90 24.04 -0.66 5.47
C THR A 90 22.56 -0.44 5.09
N ALA A 91 22.09 -1.14 4.05
CA ALA A 91 20.67 -1.07 3.68
C ALA A 91 19.74 -1.46 4.84
N THR A 92 20.12 -2.43 5.67
CA THR A 92 19.35 -2.82 6.86
C THR A 92 19.27 -1.67 7.89
N GLU A 93 20.36 -0.95 8.12
CA GLU A 93 20.37 0.19 9.05
C GLU A 93 19.48 1.32 8.53
N TYR A 94 19.50 1.62 7.23
CA TYR A 94 18.59 2.60 6.64
C TYR A 94 17.12 2.18 6.81
N ILE A 95 16.78 0.92 6.56
CA ILE A 95 15.40 0.44 6.76
C ILE A 95 14.99 0.54 8.24
N ASN A 96 15.85 0.15 9.17
CA ASN A 96 15.56 0.25 10.61
C ASN A 96 15.36 1.71 11.04
N TYR A 97 16.18 2.63 10.56
CA TYR A 97 16.01 4.05 10.82
C TYR A 97 14.65 4.55 10.29
N PHE A 98 14.34 4.27 9.03
CA PHE A 98 13.05 4.66 8.44
C PHE A 98 11.86 4.14 9.26
N MET A 99 11.91 2.90 9.72
CA MET A 99 10.81 2.29 10.49
C MET A 99 10.69 2.90 11.90
N THR A 100 11.80 3.37 12.49
CA THR A 100 11.78 4.12 13.75
C THR A 100 11.08 5.46 13.56
N GLU A 101 11.49 6.24 12.57
CA GLU A 101 10.88 7.53 12.26
C GLU A 101 9.40 7.38 11.86
N LEU A 102 9.06 6.36 11.09
CA LEU A 102 7.67 6.04 10.76
C LEU A 102 6.85 5.74 12.03
N SER A 103 7.42 5.00 12.99
CA SER A 103 6.73 4.70 14.25
C SER A 103 6.43 5.96 15.06
N GLU A 104 7.37 6.89 15.12
CA GLU A 104 7.17 8.20 15.79
C GLU A 104 6.10 9.03 15.06
N TYR A 105 6.18 9.11 13.73
CA TYR A 105 5.18 9.77 12.91
C TYR A 105 3.76 9.20 13.13
N LEU A 106 3.62 7.88 13.20
CA LEU A 106 2.31 7.26 13.44
C LEU A 106 1.69 7.71 14.77
N ILE A 107 2.50 7.86 15.80
CA ILE A 107 2.06 8.35 17.11
C ILE A 107 1.67 9.84 17.03
N GLU A 108 2.50 10.67 16.42
CA GLU A 108 2.27 12.12 16.26
C GLU A 108 1.02 12.42 15.44
N GLU A 109 0.81 11.70 14.35
CA GLU A 109 -0.39 11.82 13.53
C GLU A 109 -1.63 11.19 14.18
N GLY A 110 -1.47 10.54 15.34
CA GLY A 110 -2.56 9.92 16.06
C GLY A 110 -3.04 8.59 15.50
N TYR A 111 -2.20 7.87 14.74
CA TYR A 111 -2.40 6.46 14.37
C TYR A 111 -1.93 5.54 15.51
N SER A 112 -2.38 5.84 16.71
CA SER A 112 -1.83 5.28 17.96
C SER A 112 -2.12 3.78 18.17
N LYS A 113 -2.96 3.20 17.30
CA LYS A 113 -3.30 1.78 17.33
C LYS A 113 -2.66 1.00 16.18
N THR A 114 -1.70 1.60 15.48
CA THR A 114 -0.98 1.01 14.35
C THR A 114 0.48 0.82 14.72
N ASN A 115 0.99 -0.41 14.55
CA ASN A 115 2.39 -0.75 14.74
C ASN A 115 2.87 -1.62 13.57
N LEU A 116 3.84 -1.10 12.81
CA LEU A 116 4.36 -1.77 11.62
C LEU A 116 5.70 -2.49 11.85
N TYR A 117 6.29 -2.30 13.04
CA TYR A 117 7.56 -2.86 13.45
C TYR A 117 8.71 -2.48 12.50
N ASN A 118 9.36 -3.46 11.88
CA ASN A 118 10.60 -3.31 11.11
C ASN A 118 10.46 -3.61 9.61
N ASP A 119 9.24 -3.61 9.06
CA ASP A 119 9.01 -3.98 7.66
C ASP A 119 8.10 -2.95 6.94
N PRO A 120 8.65 -2.18 5.98
CA PRO A 120 7.89 -1.14 5.29
C PRO A 120 6.82 -1.72 4.32
N SER A 121 6.89 -3.02 4.02
CA SER A 121 5.93 -3.67 3.13
C SER A 121 4.72 -4.26 3.86
N GLY A 122 4.80 -4.39 5.19
CA GLY A 122 3.80 -5.02 6.05
C GLY A 122 3.91 -6.54 6.09
N ALA A 123 5.07 -7.11 5.75
CA ALA A 123 5.32 -8.55 5.83
C ALA A 123 5.69 -9.03 7.26
N ALA A 124 5.80 -8.11 8.23
CA ALA A 124 6.00 -8.48 9.63
C ALA A 124 4.75 -9.14 10.20
N MET A 125 4.90 -10.37 10.71
CA MET A 125 3.78 -11.15 11.28
C MET A 125 3.17 -10.51 12.53
N SER A 126 3.95 -9.71 13.25
CA SER A 126 3.52 -8.98 14.45
C SER A 126 2.90 -7.62 14.16
N ALA A 127 2.98 -7.14 12.91
CA ALA A 127 2.42 -5.84 12.56
C ALA A 127 0.89 -5.83 12.73
N ASP A 128 0.38 -4.86 13.43
CA ASP A 128 -1.04 -4.67 13.70
C ASP A 128 -1.52 -3.25 13.39
N THR A 129 -2.83 -3.10 13.27
CA THR A 129 -3.47 -1.82 13.01
C THR A 129 -4.93 -1.86 13.45
N HIS A 130 -5.58 -0.70 13.42
CA HIS A 130 -6.98 -0.56 13.74
C HIS A 130 -7.78 -0.11 12.52
N LEU A 131 -9.05 -0.50 12.45
CA LEU A 131 -9.97 -0.13 11.36
C LEU A 131 -10.02 1.39 11.12
N ASP A 132 -10.08 2.18 12.21
CA ASP A 132 -10.16 3.63 12.09
C ASP A 132 -8.89 4.24 11.48
N ASP A 133 -7.70 3.72 11.85
CA ASP A 133 -6.42 4.19 11.33
C ASP A 133 -6.31 3.87 9.83
N ILE A 134 -6.69 2.64 9.43
CA ILE A 134 -6.75 2.23 8.01
C ILE A 134 -7.70 3.14 7.22
N ASN A 135 -8.89 3.37 7.72
CA ASN A 135 -9.90 4.19 7.04
C ASN A 135 -9.40 5.63 6.87
N ARG A 136 -8.79 6.18 7.92
CA ARG A 136 -8.28 7.56 7.92
C ARG A 136 -7.12 7.72 6.93
N VAL A 137 -6.12 6.85 6.95
CA VAL A 137 -4.99 6.93 6.01
C VAL A 137 -5.44 6.69 4.56
N ALA A 138 -6.35 5.76 4.32
CA ALA A 138 -6.86 5.48 2.98
C ALA A 138 -7.59 6.70 2.39
N LEU A 139 -8.44 7.38 3.18
CA LEU A 139 -9.11 8.60 2.75
C LEU A 139 -8.15 9.77 2.57
N LYS A 140 -7.16 9.93 3.46
CA LYS A 140 -6.12 10.97 3.34
C LYS A 140 -5.36 10.81 2.01
N LEU A 141 -4.89 9.60 1.71
CA LEU A 141 -4.18 9.32 0.46
C LEU A 141 -5.05 9.46 -0.78
N TYR A 142 -6.34 9.10 -0.69
CA TYR A 142 -7.24 9.23 -1.83
C TYR A 142 -7.52 10.69 -2.24
N ASN A 143 -7.07 11.70 -1.49
CA ASN A 143 -7.12 13.09 -1.92
C ASN A 143 -6.05 13.44 -2.97
N TYR A 144 -4.97 12.67 -3.07
CA TYR A 144 -3.92 12.87 -4.08
C TYR A 144 -4.36 12.36 -5.45
N ASP A 145 -4.19 13.17 -6.50
CA ASP A 145 -4.64 12.82 -7.84
C ASP A 145 -3.92 11.61 -8.43
N PHE A 146 -2.61 11.46 -8.19
CA PHE A 146 -1.87 10.29 -8.64
C PHE A 146 -2.37 9.00 -8.00
N VAL A 147 -2.79 9.05 -6.72
CA VAL A 147 -3.40 7.90 -6.03
C VAL A 147 -4.72 7.52 -6.70
N LYS A 148 -5.64 8.50 -6.89
CA LYS A 148 -6.93 8.25 -7.56
C LYS A 148 -6.73 7.62 -8.93
N GLU A 149 -5.73 8.14 -9.67
CA GLU A 149 -5.43 7.66 -11.03
C GLU A 149 -4.96 6.21 -11.03
N CYS A 150 -3.97 5.84 -10.22
CA CYS A 150 -3.40 4.50 -10.28
C CYS A 150 -4.27 3.45 -9.61
N VAL A 151 -4.86 3.73 -8.41
CA VAL A 151 -5.64 2.72 -7.67
C VAL A 151 -6.97 2.37 -8.32
N GLY A 152 -7.50 3.24 -9.17
CA GLY A 152 -8.78 3.04 -9.87
C GLY A 152 -8.68 2.22 -11.16
N LYS A 153 -7.49 1.87 -11.62
CA LYS A 153 -7.26 1.14 -12.87
C LYS A 153 -6.96 -0.33 -12.62
N SER A 154 -7.52 -1.22 -13.45
CA SER A 154 -7.22 -2.67 -13.40
C SER A 154 -5.79 -3.00 -13.85
N THR A 155 -5.24 -2.16 -14.73
CA THR A 155 -3.87 -2.24 -15.24
C THR A 155 -3.32 -0.82 -15.30
N PHE A 156 -2.09 -0.64 -14.87
CA PHE A 156 -1.40 0.64 -14.86
C PHE A 156 -0.01 0.50 -15.47
N SER A 157 0.35 1.39 -16.38
CA SER A 157 1.66 1.40 -17.03
C SER A 157 2.39 2.70 -16.74
N ILE A 158 3.68 2.59 -16.54
CA ILE A 158 4.62 3.72 -16.44
C ILE A 158 5.76 3.53 -17.44
N GLN A 159 6.33 4.63 -17.88
CA GLN A 159 7.51 4.64 -18.73
C GLN A 159 8.70 5.20 -17.96
N THR A 160 9.74 4.40 -17.81
CA THR A 160 10.95 4.76 -17.06
C THR A 160 12.19 4.62 -17.93
N PRO A 161 13.35 5.14 -17.51
CA PRO A 161 14.63 4.89 -18.19
C PRO A 161 14.99 3.40 -18.31
N GLN A 162 14.45 2.54 -17.43
CA GLN A 162 14.65 1.09 -17.44
C GLN A 162 13.67 0.35 -18.36
N GLY A 163 12.75 1.08 -18.99
CA GLY A 163 11.72 0.56 -19.89
C GLY A 163 10.30 0.75 -19.39
N GLU A 164 9.35 0.16 -20.11
CA GLU A 164 7.95 0.16 -19.70
C GLU A 164 7.69 -0.89 -18.62
N PHE A 165 6.96 -0.48 -17.58
CA PHE A 165 6.38 -1.38 -16.58
C PHE A 165 4.87 -1.35 -16.70
N THR A 166 4.27 -2.53 -16.78
CA THR A 166 2.81 -2.68 -16.80
C THR A 166 2.40 -3.61 -15.66
N TRP A 167 1.64 -3.07 -14.70
CA TRP A 167 1.20 -3.78 -13.52
C TRP A 167 -0.29 -4.07 -13.56
N LYS A 168 -0.66 -5.26 -13.11
CA LYS A 168 -2.05 -5.61 -12.81
C LYS A 168 -2.36 -5.21 -11.37
N ASN A 169 -3.49 -4.51 -11.19
CA ASN A 169 -3.98 -4.16 -9.86
C ASN A 169 -4.44 -5.41 -9.11
N THR A 170 -4.09 -5.49 -7.83
CA THR A 170 -4.49 -6.62 -6.97
C THR A 170 -5.98 -6.63 -6.61
N ASN A 171 -6.69 -5.51 -6.82
CA ASN A 171 -8.11 -5.39 -6.55
C ASN A 171 -8.97 -5.94 -7.69
N LYS A 172 -9.56 -7.12 -7.47
CA LYS A 172 -10.39 -7.81 -8.48
C LYS A 172 -11.70 -7.09 -8.81
N PHE A 173 -12.15 -6.13 -8.01
CA PHE A 173 -13.32 -5.29 -8.37
C PHE A 173 -13.07 -4.42 -9.60
N LEU A 174 -11.82 -4.17 -9.96
CA LEU A 174 -11.43 -3.36 -11.11
C LEU A 174 -11.29 -4.17 -12.41
N ASP A 175 -11.11 -5.48 -12.32
CA ASP A 175 -10.89 -6.35 -13.47
C ASP A 175 -12.22 -6.78 -14.09
N LYS A 176 -12.52 -6.31 -15.31
CA LYS A 176 -13.75 -6.64 -16.05
C LYS A 176 -13.95 -8.15 -16.31
N LYS A 177 -12.88 -8.95 -16.20
CA LYS A 177 -12.95 -10.41 -16.33
C LYS A 177 -13.21 -11.11 -14.98
N SER A 178 -13.16 -10.37 -13.88
CA SER A 178 -13.42 -10.90 -12.54
C SER A 178 -14.93 -11.06 -12.30
N PRO A 179 -15.37 -12.13 -11.62
CA PRO A 179 -16.77 -12.26 -11.18
C PRO A 179 -17.17 -11.19 -10.15
N TYR A 180 -16.21 -10.46 -9.58
CA TYR A 180 -16.43 -9.37 -8.63
C TYR A 180 -16.44 -7.99 -9.28
N TYR A 181 -16.21 -7.88 -10.60
CA TYR A 181 -16.14 -6.56 -11.25
C TYR A 181 -17.30 -5.65 -10.88
N ASN A 182 -16.94 -4.41 -10.51
CA ASN A 182 -17.93 -3.38 -10.21
C ASN A 182 -17.40 -2.01 -10.66
N GLU A 183 -18.06 -1.41 -11.64
CA GLU A 183 -17.65 -0.13 -12.24
C GLU A 183 -17.67 1.06 -11.27
N ASN A 184 -18.42 0.95 -10.17
CA ASN A 184 -18.52 1.98 -9.14
C ASN A 184 -17.40 1.89 -8.09
N VAL A 185 -16.59 0.84 -8.09
CA VAL A 185 -15.41 0.72 -7.23
C VAL A 185 -14.26 1.53 -7.83
N LYS A 186 -13.60 2.36 -6.99
CA LYS A 186 -12.54 3.31 -7.36
C LYS A 186 -11.19 3.04 -6.67
N GLY A 187 -10.94 1.84 -6.23
CA GLY A 187 -9.74 1.44 -5.50
C GLY A 187 -10.13 0.85 -4.15
N ILE A 188 -9.28 0.79 -3.13
CA ILE A 188 -7.99 1.50 -2.91
C ILE A 188 -6.85 0.49 -2.82
N LYS A 189 -6.88 -0.46 -1.84
CA LYS A 189 -5.75 -1.35 -1.56
C LYS A 189 -6.21 -2.70 -1.02
N THR A 190 -5.49 -3.74 -1.41
CA THR A 190 -5.60 -5.08 -0.82
C THR A 190 -4.38 -5.39 0.05
N GLY A 191 -4.56 -6.25 1.05
CA GLY A 191 -3.49 -6.83 1.85
C GLY A 191 -3.72 -8.33 2.00
N THR A 192 -2.68 -9.13 1.87
CA THR A 192 -2.77 -10.58 2.06
C THR A 192 -1.50 -11.08 2.73
N MET A 193 -1.64 -11.77 3.84
CA MET A 193 -0.56 -12.49 4.51
C MET A 193 -1.12 -13.69 5.26
N ALA A 194 -0.51 -14.86 5.08
CA ALA A 194 -0.98 -16.11 5.64
C ALA A 194 -2.47 -16.34 5.34
N SER A 195 -3.32 -16.47 6.36
CA SER A 195 -4.77 -16.62 6.23
C SER A 195 -5.56 -15.33 6.43
N SER A 196 -4.90 -14.16 6.41
CA SER A 196 -5.54 -12.85 6.56
C SER A 196 -5.65 -12.15 5.21
N TYR A 197 -6.88 -11.92 4.77
CA TYR A 197 -7.20 -11.25 3.51
C TYR A 197 -7.95 -9.95 3.79
N ASN A 198 -7.30 -8.83 3.46
CA ASN A 198 -7.76 -7.48 3.76
C ASN A 198 -8.06 -6.72 2.48
N ILE A 199 -9.03 -5.82 2.52
CA ILE A 199 -9.32 -4.90 1.42
C ILE A 199 -9.96 -3.62 1.93
N VAL A 200 -9.53 -2.49 1.35
CA VAL A 200 -10.17 -1.19 1.48
C VAL A 200 -10.69 -0.77 0.11
N VAL A 201 -11.95 -0.44 0.03
CA VAL A 201 -12.66 -0.10 -1.22
C VAL A 201 -13.33 1.25 -1.07
N LEU A 202 -13.13 2.14 -2.04
CA LEU A 202 -13.99 3.30 -2.22
C LEU A 202 -15.05 2.95 -3.27
N TYR A 203 -16.32 3.05 -2.88
CA TYR A 203 -17.48 2.83 -3.74
C TYR A 203 -18.21 4.14 -3.97
N LYS A 204 -18.44 4.51 -5.24
CA LYS A 204 -19.10 5.76 -5.64
C LYS A 204 -20.36 5.46 -6.43
N LYS A 205 -21.51 5.94 -5.97
CA LYS A 205 -22.78 5.79 -6.68
C LYS A 205 -23.72 6.96 -6.38
N ASP A 206 -24.38 7.46 -7.40
CA ASP A 206 -25.41 8.51 -7.32
C ASP A 206 -24.94 9.75 -6.53
N GLY A 207 -23.68 10.17 -6.77
CA GLY A 207 -23.05 11.32 -6.11
C GLY A 207 -22.62 11.08 -4.66
N LYS A 208 -22.81 9.87 -4.13
CA LYS A 208 -22.38 9.48 -2.78
C LYS A 208 -21.11 8.61 -2.85
N GLU A 209 -20.30 8.74 -1.81
CA GLU A 209 -19.06 7.98 -1.64
C GLU A 209 -19.12 7.18 -0.34
N TYR A 210 -18.69 5.93 -0.41
CA TYR A 210 -18.67 5.01 0.72
C TYR A 210 -17.30 4.33 0.79
N LEU A 211 -16.66 4.42 1.95
CA LEU A 211 -15.49 3.61 2.24
C LEU A 211 -15.94 2.28 2.85
N ILE A 212 -15.56 1.18 2.25
CA ILE A 212 -15.91 -0.17 2.70
C ILE A 212 -14.61 -0.91 2.97
N THR A 213 -14.42 -1.33 4.22
CA THR A 213 -13.21 -2.02 4.65
C THR A 213 -13.58 -3.40 5.19
N CYS A 214 -12.93 -4.43 4.65
CA CYS A 214 -13.01 -5.79 5.15
C CYS A 214 -11.61 -6.21 5.61
N LEU A 215 -11.50 -6.56 6.89
CA LEU A 215 -10.26 -7.00 7.54
C LEU A 215 -10.38 -8.45 7.99
N ALA A 216 -9.24 -9.15 8.01
CA ALA A 216 -9.11 -10.51 8.54
C ALA A 216 -10.08 -11.54 7.94
N SER A 217 -10.47 -11.37 6.68
CA SER A 217 -11.21 -12.42 5.98
C SER A 217 -10.36 -13.69 5.88
N LEU A 218 -10.97 -14.84 6.10
CA LEU A 218 -10.28 -16.14 6.08
C LEU A 218 -9.95 -16.64 4.66
N SER A 219 -10.45 -15.95 3.63
CA SER A 219 -10.17 -16.30 2.24
C SER A 219 -10.19 -15.09 1.33
N ASP A 220 -9.50 -15.21 0.19
CA ASP A 220 -9.54 -14.20 -0.86
C ASP A 220 -10.98 -13.96 -1.37
N GLU A 221 -11.72 -15.02 -1.60
CA GLU A 221 -13.15 -14.94 -2.00
C GLU A 221 -14.00 -14.24 -0.93
N GLY A 222 -13.74 -14.56 0.35
CA GLY A 222 -14.50 -14.04 1.50
C GLY A 222 -14.45 -12.51 1.58
N ARG A 223 -13.27 -11.88 1.40
CA ARG A 223 -13.17 -10.41 1.43
C ARG A 223 -13.98 -9.74 0.31
N TYR A 224 -14.02 -10.33 -0.90
CA TYR A 224 -14.83 -9.80 -2.01
C TYR A 224 -16.32 -9.98 -1.75
N LYS A 225 -16.75 -11.13 -1.24
CA LYS A 225 -18.15 -11.39 -0.88
C LYS A 225 -18.63 -10.46 0.25
N ALA A 226 -17.80 -10.20 1.25
CA ALA A 226 -18.13 -9.27 2.33
C ALA A 226 -18.35 -7.85 1.81
N VAL A 227 -17.46 -7.34 0.98
CA VAL A 227 -17.60 -6.02 0.35
C VAL A 227 -18.85 -5.97 -0.56
N GLN A 228 -19.10 -7.01 -1.36
CA GLN A 228 -20.28 -7.09 -2.22
C GLN A 228 -21.58 -7.05 -1.40
N SER A 229 -21.60 -7.74 -0.26
CA SER A 229 -22.75 -7.71 0.67
C SER A 229 -23.00 -6.30 1.23
N ALA A 230 -21.94 -5.60 1.62
CA ALA A 230 -22.02 -4.20 2.07
C ALA A 230 -22.55 -3.28 0.95
N ILE A 231 -22.03 -3.40 -0.27
CA ILE A 231 -22.52 -2.66 -1.44
C ILE A 231 -24.01 -2.91 -1.65
N ASN A 232 -24.46 -4.17 -1.61
CA ASN A 232 -25.87 -4.52 -1.80
C ASN A 232 -26.79 -3.92 -0.71
N THR A 233 -26.27 -3.65 0.47
CA THR A 233 -27.01 -2.97 1.55
C THR A 233 -27.13 -1.47 1.29
N ILE A 234 -26.06 -0.85 0.75
CA ILE A 234 -26.04 0.58 0.43
C ILE A 234 -27.01 0.95 -0.70
N ILE A 235 -27.19 0.04 -1.68
CA ILE A 235 -28.00 0.32 -2.89
C ILE A 235 -29.47 -0.05 -2.75
N LYS A 236 -29.89 -0.55 -1.59
CA LYS A 236 -31.30 -0.76 -1.25
C LYS A 236 -31.93 0.53 -0.75
#